data_52007bb95bfa970eb5ba0a16d5ab28dd
#
_entry.id   52007bb95bfa970eb5ba0a16d5ab28dd
#
_cell.length_a   1.000
_cell.length_b   1.000
_cell.length_c   1.000
_cell.angle_alpha   90.00
_cell.angle_beta   90.00
_cell.angle_gamma   90.00
#
_symmetry.space_group_name_H-M   'P 1'
#
loop_
_entity.id
_entity.type
_entity.pdbx_description
1 polymer ?
#
loop_
_entity_poly.entity_id
_entity_poly.type
_entity_poly.pdbx_seq_one_letter_code
_entity_poly.pdbx_strand_id
1 'polypeptide(L)'
;MVKEIVLNDTVIQLENYKEETVNDLRKVVLDFKVSSEDYHDIAVLLYEGTFDVKVPERNLAFRGTIQQYSTSITNLYEKGEVGDYHVCLLEVKQ
;
A
#
# COMPACT_ATOMS: atom_id res chain seq x y z
N MET A 1 10.67 12.71 -2.57
CA MET A 1 10.19 11.32 -2.44
C MET A 1 8.77 11.30 -1.90
N VAL A 2 7.96 10.44 -2.43
CA VAL A 2 6.58 10.31 -1.97
C VAL A 2 6.56 9.70 -0.57
N LYS A 3 5.87 10.35 0.36
CA LYS A 3 5.85 9.92 1.76
C LYS A 3 4.52 9.31 2.19
N GLU A 4 3.46 9.52 1.39
CA GLU A 4 2.17 8.96 1.74
C GLU A 4 1.36 8.63 0.50
N ILE A 5 0.43 7.72 0.66
CA ILE A 5 -0.48 7.28 -0.38
C ILE A 5 -1.86 7.13 0.24
N VAL A 6 -2.91 7.34 -0.55
CA VAL A 6 -4.29 7.16 -0.09
C VAL A 6 -4.90 5.98 -0.84
N LEU A 7 -5.35 4.99 -0.09
CA LEU A 7 -6.05 3.82 -0.64
C LEU A 7 -7.47 3.84 -0.08
N ASN A 8 -8.46 4.06 -0.96
CA ASN A 8 -9.88 4.12 -0.57
C ASN A 8 -10.11 5.02 0.66
N ASP A 9 -9.57 6.24 0.62
CA ASP A 9 -9.67 7.23 1.70
C ASP A 9 -8.85 6.91 2.95
N THR A 10 -8.05 5.83 2.93
CA THR A 10 -7.14 5.52 4.03
C THR A 10 -5.74 6.03 3.68
N VAL A 11 -5.21 6.92 4.51
CA VAL A 11 -3.88 7.47 4.33
C VAL A 11 -2.85 6.52 4.94
N ILE A 12 -1.85 6.16 4.15
CA ILE A 12 -0.77 5.27 4.60
C ILE A 12 0.55 6.03 4.46
N GLN A 13 1.31 6.08 5.55
CA GLN A 13 2.64 6.68 5.55
C GLN A 13 3.64 5.66 5.00
N LEU A 14 4.45 6.09 4.04
CA LEU A 14 5.37 5.22 3.31
C LEU A 14 6.81 5.41 3.76
N GLU A 15 7.55 4.33 3.81
CA GLU A 15 9.01 4.37 3.98
C GLU A 15 9.70 4.41 2.63
N ASN A 16 9.17 3.67 1.65
CA ASN A 16 9.69 3.68 0.29
C ASN A 16 8.54 3.69 -0.71
N TYR A 17 8.79 4.30 -1.84
CA TYR A 17 7.82 4.39 -2.91
C TYR A 17 8.55 4.31 -4.25
N LYS A 18 8.02 3.50 -5.17
CA LYS A 18 8.58 3.36 -6.51
C LYS A 18 7.45 3.28 -7.52
N GLU A 19 7.59 4.01 -8.62
CA GLU A 19 6.69 3.92 -9.75
C GLU A 19 7.36 3.23 -10.92
N GLU A 20 6.62 2.37 -11.60
CA GLU A 20 7.08 1.70 -12.81
C GLU A 20 5.94 1.69 -13.81
N THR A 21 6.27 1.51 -15.08
CA THR A 21 5.29 1.31 -16.14
C THR A 21 5.51 -0.07 -16.73
N VAL A 22 4.46 -0.90 -16.75
CA VAL A 22 4.49 -2.26 -17.26
C VAL A 22 3.34 -2.41 -18.25
N ASN A 23 3.66 -2.65 -19.53
CA ASN A 23 2.65 -2.83 -20.58
C ASN A 23 1.65 -1.66 -20.64
N ASP A 24 2.16 -0.43 -20.52
CA ASP A 24 1.38 0.81 -20.50
C ASP A 24 0.50 0.96 -19.26
N LEU A 25 0.66 0.09 -18.29
CA LEU A 25 -0.04 0.16 -17.01
C LEU A 25 0.92 0.72 -15.95
N ARG A 26 0.36 1.54 -15.07
CA ARG A 26 1.14 2.08 -13.95
C ARG A 26 1.24 1.04 -12.85
N LYS A 27 2.45 0.86 -12.33
CA LYS A 27 2.70 -0.01 -11.20
C LYS A 27 3.36 0.79 -10.10
N VAL A 28 2.87 0.66 -8.87
CA VAL A 28 3.51 1.29 -7.72
C VAL A 28 3.92 0.22 -6.72
N VAL A 29 5.10 0.41 -6.16
CA VAL A 29 5.65 -0.48 -5.14
C VAL A 29 5.77 0.32 -3.85
N LEU A 30 5.17 -0.20 -2.79
CA LEU A 30 5.06 0.49 -1.52
C LEU A 30 5.71 -0.32 -0.41
N ASP A 31 6.50 0.36 0.43
CA ASP A 31 7.00 -0.21 1.67
C ASP A 31 6.54 0.67 2.82
N PHE A 32 5.90 0.09 3.80
CA PHE A 32 5.39 0.83 4.95
C PHE A 32 5.34 -0.05 6.18
N LYS A 33 5.23 0.59 7.33
CA LYS A 33 5.14 -0.11 8.61
C LYS A 33 3.73 -0.04 9.16
N VAL A 34 3.32 -1.12 9.82
CA VAL A 34 2.01 -1.21 10.44
C VAL A 34 2.18 -1.61 11.89
N SER A 35 1.63 -0.80 12.80
CA SER A 35 1.67 -1.11 14.23
C SER A 35 0.61 -2.18 14.56
N SER A 36 0.77 -2.78 15.73
CA SER A 36 -0.20 -3.78 16.20
C SER A 36 -1.61 -3.18 16.34
N GLU A 37 -1.71 -1.90 16.67
CA GLU A 37 -2.99 -1.22 16.79
C GLU A 37 -3.67 -1.05 15.44
N ASP A 38 -2.90 -0.86 14.37
CA ASP A 38 -3.44 -0.61 13.03
C ASP A 38 -3.52 -1.87 12.17
N TYR A 39 -2.98 -2.97 12.66
CA TYR A 39 -2.89 -4.21 11.89
C TYR A 39 -4.23 -4.67 11.33
N HIS A 40 -5.26 -4.65 12.16
CA HIS A 40 -6.57 -5.13 11.76
C HIS A 40 -7.17 -4.27 10.63
N ASP A 41 -7.07 -2.96 10.77
CA ASP A 41 -7.62 -2.04 9.76
C ASP A 41 -6.89 -2.20 8.42
N ILE A 42 -5.57 -2.33 8.46
CA ILE A 42 -4.78 -2.51 7.25
C ILE A 42 -5.06 -3.88 6.61
N ALA A 43 -5.19 -4.92 7.42
CA ALA A 43 -5.49 -6.25 6.89
C ALA A 43 -6.86 -6.27 6.19
N VAL A 44 -7.87 -5.62 6.77
CA VAL A 44 -9.19 -5.51 6.16
C VAL A 44 -9.12 -4.73 4.85
N LEU A 45 -8.37 -3.62 4.84
CA LEU A 45 -8.18 -2.82 3.64
C LEU A 45 -7.54 -3.64 2.53
N LEU A 46 -6.44 -4.32 2.83
CA LEU A 46 -5.71 -5.09 1.82
C LEU A 46 -6.52 -6.29 1.30
N TYR A 47 -7.42 -6.80 2.12
CA TYR A 47 -8.29 -7.90 1.73
C TYR A 47 -9.21 -7.54 0.55
N GLU A 48 -9.51 -6.26 0.38
CA GLU A 48 -10.36 -5.83 -0.74
C GLU A 48 -9.68 -6.06 -2.09
N GLY A 49 -8.35 -5.99 -2.14
CA GLY A 49 -7.58 -6.32 -3.33
C GLY A 49 -7.53 -5.26 -4.41
N THR A 50 -8.54 -4.43 -4.54
CA THR A 50 -8.61 -3.35 -5.54
C THR A 50 -8.97 -2.05 -4.85
N PHE A 51 -8.27 -0.97 -5.20
CA PHE A 51 -8.37 0.31 -4.52
C PHE A 51 -8.41 1.48 -5.47
N ASP A 52 -9.04 2.57 -5.01
CA ASP A 52 -8.81 3.86 -5.61
C ASP A 52 -7.50 4.40 -5.01
N VAL A 53 -6.47 4.49 -5.85
CA VAL A 53 -5.13 4.88 -5.43
C VAL A 53 -4.92 6.34 -5.74
N LYS A 54 -4.51 7.11 -4.72
CA LYS A 54 -4.19 8.53 -4.90
C LYS A 54 -2.82 8.80 -4.29
N VAL A 55 -1.98 9.49 -5.06
CA VAL A 55 -0.66 9.91 -4.60
C VAL A 55 -0.61 11.44 -4.72
N PRO A 56 -1.02 12.16 -3.66
CA PRO A 56 -1.14 13.63 -3.73
C PRO A 56 0.15 14.32 -4.10
N GLU A 57 1.29 13.83 -3.63
CA GLU A 57 2.60 14.46 -3.92
C GLU A 57 2.97 14.36 -5.39
N ARG A 58 2.36 13.43 -6.12
CA ARG A 58 2.59 13.24 -7.55
C ARG A 58 1.41 13.70 -8.39
N ASN A 59 0.37 14.22 -7.77
CA ASN A 59 -0.88 14.57 -8.42
C ASN A 59 -1.40 13.41 -9.29
N LEU A 60 -1.37 12.23 -8.71
CA LEU A 60 -1.65 10.97 -9.39
C LEU A 60 -2.87 10.30 -8.77
N ALA A 61 -3.75 9.78 -9.63
CA ALA A 61 -4.90 9.01 -9.19
C ALA A 61 -5.22 7.94 -10.22
N PHE A 62 -5.42 6.71 -9.74
CA PHE A 62 -5.79 5.60 -10.62
C PHE A 62 -6.43 4.50 -9.80
N ARG A 63 -7.04 3.55 -10.48
CA ARG A 63 -7.57 2.37 -9.80
C ARG A 63 -6.55 1.25 -9.93
N GLY A 64 -6.15 0.68 -8.81
CA GLY A 64 -5.11 -0.34 -8.76
C GLY A 64 -5.55 -1.58 -8.03
N THR A 65 -4.99 -2.71 -8.42
CA THR A 65 -5.21 -3.99 -7.74
C THR A 65 -3.90 -4.52 -7.19
N ILE A 66 -3.98 -5.27 -6.08
CA ILE A 66 -2.79 -5.90 -5.52
C ILE A 66 -2.31 -6.99 -6.47
N GLN A 67 -1.08 -6.83 -6.97
CA GLN A 67 -0.43 -7.84 -7.79
C GLN A 67 0.37 -8.79 -6.92
N GLN A 68 1.00 -8.25 -5.88
CA GLN A 68 1.82 -9.02 -4.97
C GLN A 68 1.94 -8.25 -3.66
N TYR A 69 1.94 -8.98 -2.53
CA TYR A 69 2.29 -8.35 -1.27
C TYR A 69 2.95 -9.37 -0.36
N SER A 70 3.79 -8.86 0.52
CA SER A 70 4.45 -9.67 1.52
C SER A 70 4.56 -8.88 2.81
N THR A 71 4.66 -9.60 3.92
CA THR A 71 4.80 -8.99 5.23
C THR A 71 5.96 -9.63 5.97
N SER A 72 6.64 -8.81 6.76
CA SER A 72 7.69 -9.27 7.66
C SER A 72 7.17 -9.04 9.07
N ILE A 73 6.30 -9.91 9.53
CA ILE A 73 5.66 -9.79 10.83
C ILE A 73 6.25 -10.82 11.77
N THR A 74 6.88 -10.35 12.85
CA THR A 74 7.42 -11.27 13.84
C THR A 74 6.38 -11.57 14.91
N ASN A 75 5.69 -10.57 15.45
CA ASN A 75 4.67 -10.82 16.47
C ASN A 75 3.78 -9.59 16.67
N LEU A 76 2.82 -9.40 15.74
CA LEU A 76 1.91 -8.26 15.84
C LEU A 76 0.82 -8.43 16.90
N TYR A 77 0.81 -9.59 17.60
CA TYR A 77 -0.10 -9.77 18.72
C TYR A 77 0.42 -9.10 19.98
N GLU A 78 1.69 -8.76 20.03
CA GLU A 78 2.25 -8.04 21.17
C GLU A 78 2.06 -6.53 20.96
N LYS A 79 1.60 -5.88 22.01
CA LYS A 79 1.35 -4.44 21.98
C LYS A 79 2.65 -3.69 21.71
N GLY A 80 2.60 -2.75 20.77
CA GLY A 80 3.76 -1.94 20.43
C GLY A 80 4.66 -2.51 19.35
N GLU A 81 4.39 -3.73 18.87
CA GLU A 81 5.16 -4.30 17.78
C GLU A 81 4.77 -3.70 16.44
N VAL A 82 5.73 -3.64 15.52
CA VAL A 82 5.55 -3.06 14.19
C VAL A 82 6.01 -4.06 13.14
N GLY A 83 5.17 -4.30 12.16
CA GLY A 83 5.51 -5.17 11.02
C GLY A 83 5.79 -4.35 9.78
N ASP A 84 6.63 -4.89 8.90
CA ASP A 84 6.94 -4.29 7.61
C ASP A 84 6.06 -4.90 6.53
N TYR A 85 5.43 -4.04 5.72
CA TYR A 85 4.61 -4.47 4.60
C TYR A 85 5.23 -4.00 3.29
N HIS A 86 5.22 -4.89 2.30
CA HIS A 86 5.67 -4.61 0.94
C HIS A 86 4.52 -4.95 0.01
N VAL A 87 4.01 -3.96 -0.71
CA VAL A 87 2.81 -4.11 -1.53
C VAL A 87 3.08 -3.59 -2.94
N CYS A 88 2.73 -4.38 -3.94
CA CYS A 88 2.79 -3.98 -5.34
C CYS A 88 1.37 -3.82 -5.87
N LEU A 89 1.06 -2.65 -6.39
CA LEU A 89 -0.24 -2.35 -6.98
C LEU A 89 -0.07 -2.11 -8.47
N LEU A 90 -0.94 -2.71 -9.27
CA LEU A 90 -0.95 -2.56 -10.73
C LEU A 90 -2.23 -1.87 -11.14
N GLU A 91 -2.12 -0.90 -12.04
CA GLU A 91 -3.25 -0.17 -12.56
C GLU A 91 -4.23 -1.11 -13.27
N VAL A 92 -5.52 -0.91 -13.02
CA VAL A 92 -6.58 -1.67 -13.68
C VAL A 92 -7.18 -0.79 -14.77
N LYS A 93 -7.07 -1.24 -16.00
CA LYS A 93 -7.74 -0.56 -17.10
C LYS A 93 -9.20 -0.98 -17.17
N GLN A 94 -10.04 0.02 -17.36
CA GLN A 94 -11.45 -0.22 -17.58
C GLN A 94 -11.81 -0.03 -19.02
#